data_d4b1569534458c116b9b6122b7dcfb1f
#
_entry.id   d4b1569534458c116b9b6122b7dcfb1f
#
_cell.length_a   1.000
_cell.length_b   1.000
_cell.length_c   1.000
_cell.angle_alpha   90.00
_cell.angle_beta   90.00
_cell.angle_gamma   90.00
#
_symmetry.space_group_name_H-M   'P 1'
#
loop_
_entity.id
_entity.type
_entity.pdbx_description
1 polymer ?
#
loop_
_entity_poly.entity_id
_entity_poly.type
_entity_poly.pdbx_seq_one_letter_code
_entity_poly.pdbx_strand_id
1 'polypeptide(L)'
;PELSQRMFRLVKATRDVGNAYETAGQRRVTVALQLADWGEQTADTAISDLADKVGVILTEIGELDKKYAIAADIARTHLKLIRDTERSVHPSREGMQRVTDELQKIMAKDPQSDRVVMLEQEFQRARAKNLVAEAQLTNVTRQNFKEAYRKEFDAVIERAEKQIIMARHGHRLLRLLDYEAVPPGSVPEPYTGDTQARQILNDAKDDLKDWTPESRSV
;
A
#
# COMPACT_ATOMS: atom_id res chain seq x y z
N PRO A 1 -20.50 -15.74 8.56
CA PRO A 1 -19.97 -16.08 7.22
C PRO A 1 -19.86 -14.85 6.32
N GLU A 2 -20.91 -14.00 6.29
CA GLU A 2 -20.94 -12.84 5.38
C GLU A 2 -19.87 -11.80 5.66
N LEU A 3 -19.61 -11.45 6.92
CA LEU A 3 -18.61 -10.47 7.31
C LEU A 3 -17.18 -10.99 7.00
N SER A 4 -16.89 -12.25 7.28
CA SER A 4 -15.64 -12.91 6.88
C SER A 4 -15.42 -12.91 5.36
N GLN A 5 -16.47 -13.10 4.58
CA GLN A 5 -16.39 -13.03 3.12
C GLN A 5 -16.11 -11.62 2.63
N ARG A 6 -16.73 -10.60 3.25
CA ARG A 6 -16.46 -9.19 2.94
C ARG A 6 -15.02 -8.82 3.26
N MET A 7 -14.51 -9.26 4.40
CA MET A 7 -13.11 -9.04 4.78
C MET A 7 -12.15 -9.76 3.82
N PHE A 8 -12.47 -10.97 3.38
CA PHE A 8 -11.68 -11.68 2.37
C PHE A 8 -11.60 -10.90 1.05
N ARG A 9 -12.72 -10.35 0.58
CA ARG A 9 -12.76 -9.51 -0.63
C ARG A 9 -11.93 -8.25 -0.47
N LEU A 10 -12.01 -7.58 0.69
CA LEU A 10 -11.20 -6.39 0.99
C LEU A 10 -9.70 -6.71 0.97
N VAL A 11 -9.28 -7.78 1.64
CA VAL A 11 -7.87 -8.22 1.65
C VAL A 11 -7.37 -8.54 0.24
N LYS A 12 -8.22 -9.16 -0.59
CA LYS A 12 -7.89 -9.43 -2.00
C LYS A 12 -7.75 -8.14 -2.81
N ALA A 13 -8.73 -7.24 -2.71
CA ALA A 13 -8.71 -5.97 -3.43
C ALA A 13 -7.48 -5.12 -3.05
N THR A 14 -7.10 -5.09 -1.77
CA THR A 14 -5.87 -4.40 -1.31
C THR A 14 -4.61 -4.99 -1.95
N ARG A 15 -4.53 -6.32 -2.06
CA ARG A 15 -3.43 -6.98 -2.78
C ARG A 15 -3.39 -6.57 -4.26
N ASP A 16 -4.54 -6.52 -4.91
CA ASP A 16 -4.63 -6.21 -6.33
C ASP A 16 -4.18 -4.76 -6.61
N VAL A 17 -4.44 -3.82 -5.70
CA VAL A 17 -3.87 -2.46 -5.75
C VAL A 17 -2.34 -2.50 -5.65
N GLY A 18 -1.77 -3.21 -4.68
CA GLY A 18 -0.32 -3.36 -4.55
C GLY A 18 0.33 -3.92 -5.82
N ASN A 19 -0.24 -4.98 -6.40
CA ASN A 19 0.25 -5.57 -7.65
C ASN A 19 0.19 -4.60 -8.84
N ALA A 20 -0.84 -3.75 -8.88
CA ALA A 20 -0.96 -2.73 -9.93
C ALA A 20 0.15 -1.67 -9.82
N TYR A 21 0.50 -1.23 -8.61
CA TYR A 21 1.61 -0.31 -8.39
C TYR A 21 2.98 -0.94 -8.68
N GLU A 22 3.19 -2.19 -8.28
CA GLU A 22 4.39 -2.96 -8.66
C GLU A 22 4.56 -2.99 -10.18
N THR A 23 3.50 -3.34 -10.89
CA THR A 23 3.48 -3.40 -12.37
C THR A 23 3.71 -2.02 -12.98
N ALA A 24 3.06 -0.98 -12.47
CA ALA A 24 3.23 0.39 -12.96
C ALA A 24 4.68 0.88 -12.76
N GLY A 25 5.26 0.61 -11.59
CA GLY A 25 6.66 0.93 -11.30
C GLY A 25 7.62 0.24 -12.26
N GLN A 26 7.43 -1.05 -12.50
CA GLN A 26 8.27 -1.82 -13.45
C GLN A 26 8.14 -1.30 -14.89
N ARG A 27 6.93 -0.97 -15.33
CA ARG A 27 6.70 -0.39 -16.66
C ARG A 27 7.35 0.99 -16.80
N ARG A 28 7.36 1.80 -15.75
CA ARG A 28 8.02 3.11 -15.74
C ARG A 28 9.55 2.97 -15.89
N VAL A 29 10.15 1.98 -15.25
CA VAL A 29 11.58 1.64 -15.44
C VAL A 29 11.85 1.23 -16.90
N THR A 30 10.97 0.43 -17.50
CA THR A 30 11.07 0.05 -18.91
C THR A 30 11.01 1.29 -19.83
N VAL A 31 10.08 2.23 -19.57
CA VAL A 31 10.01 3.49 -20.33
C VAL A 31 11.30 4.29 -20.18
N ALA A 32 11.87 4.35 -18.99
CA ALA A 32 13.13 5.06 -18.73
C ALA A 32 14.29 4.49 -19.56
N LEU A 33 14.41 3.17 -19.61
CA LEU A 33 15.44 2.49 -20.42
C LEU A 33 15.26 2.73 -21.92
N GLN A 34 14.02 2.66 -22.40
CA GLN A 34 13.70 2.92 -23.82
C GLN A 34 13.95 4.38 -24.19
N LEU A 35 13.68 5.32 -23.26
CA LEU A 35 13.97 6.73 -23.47
C LEU A 35 15.48 6.98 -23.62
N ALA A 36 16.30 6.39 -22.77
CA ALA A 36 17.75 6.51 -22.82
C ALA A 36 18.30 5.90 -24.15
N ASP A 37 17.83 4.69 -24.50
CA ASP A 37 18.23 4.03 -25.77
C ASP A 37 17.84 4.87 -26.99
N TRP A 38 16.61 5.40 -27.02
CA TRP A 38 16.17 6.30 -28.09
C TRP A 38 17.05 7.58 -28.14
N GLY A 39 17.35 8.18 -26.99
CA GLY A 39 18.18 9.37 -26.89
C GLY A 39 19.59 9.15 -27.47
N GLU A 40 20.21 7.99 -27.18
CA GLU A 40 21.51 7.62 -27.77
C GLU A 40 21.49 7.52 -29.29
N GLN A 41 20.36 7.08 -29.87
CA GLN A 41 20.20 6.92 -31.33
C GLN A 41 19.96 8.27 -32.03
N THR A 42 19.67 9.35 -31.30
CA THR A 42 19.57 10.68 -31.90
C THR A 42 20.97 11.24 -32.20
N ALA A 43 21.10 12.01 -33.24
CA ALA A 43 22.33 12.76 -33.50
C ALA A 43 22.46 14.03 -32.66
N ASP A 44 21.51 14.30 -31.78
CA ASP A 44 21.42 15.47 -30.94
C ASP A 44 22.03 15.18 -29.56
N THR A 45 23.15 15.80 -29.26
CA THR A 45 23.90 15.59 -28.01
C THR A 45 23.11 16.07 -26.80
N ALA A 46 22.29 17.12 -26.91
CA ALA A 46 21.45 17.61 -25.82
C ALA A 46 20.34 16.60 -25.51
N ILE A 47 19.66 16.09 -26.54
CA ILE A 47 18.62 15.07 -26.39
C ILE A 47 19.21 13.78 -25.82
N SER A 48 20.35 13.32 -26.30
CA SER A 48 21.04 12.12 -25.80
C SER A 48 21.35 12.23 -24.30
N ASP A 49 21.95 13.32 -23.89
CA ASP A 49 22.34 13.54 -22.48
C ASP A 49 21.10 13.69 -21.58
N LEU A 50 20.13 14.48 -22.00
CA LEU A 50 18.93 14.74 -21.20
C LEU A 50 17.98 13.53 -21.14
N ALA A 51 17.89 12.73 -22.21
CA ALA A 51 17.08 11.50 -22.22
C ALA A 51 17.61 10.48 -21.20
N ASP A 52 18.95 10.34 -21.11
CA ASP A 52 19.58 9.51 -20.08
C ASP A 52 19.22 10.00 -18.67
N LYS A 53 19.38 11.29 -18.38
CA LYS A 53 19.11 11.86 -17.05
C LYS A 53 17.63 11.86 -16.68
N VAL A 54 16.76 12.17 -17.62
CA VAL A 54 15.31 12.03 -17.43
C VAL A 54 14.94 10.57 -17.19
N GLY A 55 15.60 9.63 -17.87
CA GLY A 55 15.49 8.19 -17.62
C GLY A 55 15.81 7.83 -16.17
N VAL A 56 16.89 8.40 -15.59
CA VAL A 56 17.22 8.21 -14.17
C VAL A 56 16.09 8.72 -13.25
N ILE A 57 15.56 9.90 -13.51
CA ILE A 57 14.42 10.46 -12.74
C ILE A 57 13.19 9.53 -12.82
N LEU A 58 12.84 9.07 -14.01
CA LEU A 58 11.69 8.16 -14.22
C LEU A 58 11.90 6.81 -13.53
N THR A 59 13.12 6.29 -13.53
CA THR A 59 13.48 5.06 -12.81
C THR A 59 13.23 5.23 -11.32
N GLU A 60 13.70 6.30 -10.70
CA GLU A 60 13.48 6.56 -9.28
C GLU A 60 11.98 6.70 -8.95
N ILE A 61 11.21 7.39 -9.80
CA ILE A 61 9.75 7.47 -9.65
C ILE A 61 9.11 6.07 -9.70
N GLY A 62 9.57 5.20 -10.61
CA GLY A 62 9.10 3.82 -10.70
C GLY A 62 9.47 2.97 -9.49
N GLU A 63 10.68 3.14 -8.95
CA GLU A 63 11.11 2.45 -7.73
C GLU A 63 10.28 2.89 -6.50
N LEU A 64 9.85 4.15 -6.44
CA LEU A 64 8.96 4.64 -5.39
C LEU A 64 7.55 3.98 -5.47
N ASP A 65 7.04 3.73 -6.67
CA ASP A 65 5.79 2.97 -6.86
C ASP A 65 5.94 1.53 -6.36
N LYS A 66 7.07 0.87 -6.64
CA LYS A 66 7.36 -0.48 -6.15
C LYS A 66 7.52 -0.53 -4.62
N LYS A 67 8.18 0.46 -4.02
CA LYS A 67 8.29 0.59 -2.56
C LYS A 67 6.92 0.77 -1.90
N TYR A 68 6.04 1.55 -2.51
CA TYR A 68 4.65 1.69 -2.05
C TYR A 68 3.90 0.34 -2.07
N ALA A 69 4.08 -0.48 -3.12
CA ALA A 69 3.47 -1.80 -3.21
C ALA A 69 3.85 -2.71 -2.03
N ILE A 70 5.12 -2.67 -1.61
CA ILE A 70 5.61 -3.41 -0.43
C ILE A 70 4.96 -2.89 0.85
N ALA A 71 4.87 -1.58 1.03
CA ALA A 71 4.24 -0.96 2.20
C ALA A 71 2.73 -1.27 2.28
N ALA A 72 2.03 -1.27 1.14
CA ALA A 72 0.62 -1.67 1.04
C ALA A 72 0.41 -3.14 1.45
N ASP A 73 1.36 -4.03 1.12
CA ASP A 73 1.29 -5.44 1.56
C ASP A 73 1.45 -5.59 3.08
N ILE A 74 2.26 -4.75 3.72
CA ILE A 74 2.38 -4.69 5.19
C ILE A 74 1.05 -4.25 5.81
N ALA A 75 0.41 -3.20 5.28
CA ALA A 75 -0.91 -2.75 5.72
C ALA A 75 -1.96 -3.87 5.60
N ARG A 76 -1.94 -4.62 4.50
CA ARG A 76 -2.81 -5.78 4.27
C ARG A 76 -2.65 -6.89 5.31
N THR A 77 -1.48 -7.06 5.89
CA THR A 77 -1.23 -8.05 6.95
C THR A 77 -2.10 -7.79 8.18
N HIS A 78 -2.33 -6.53 8.55
CA HIS A 78 -3.23 -6.16 9.63
C HIS A 78 -4.70 -6.51 9.31
N LEU A 79 -5.13 -6.33 8.07
CA LEU A 79 -6.48 -6.74 7.63
C LEU A 79 -6.66 -8.26 7.68
N LYS A 80 -5.62 -9.03 7.38
CA LYS A 80 -5.64 -10.50 7.53
C LYS A 80 -5.80 -10.91 9.00
N LEU A 81 -5.14 -10.22 9.94
CA LEU A 81 -5.29 -10.50 11.36
C LEU A 81 -6.74 -10.32 11.82
N ILE A 82 -7.41 -9.27 11.37
CA ILE A 82 -8.84 -9.06 11.65
C ILE A 82 -9.66 -10.24 11.12
N ARG A 83 -9.47 -10.61 9.86
CA ARG A 83 -10.17 -11.74 9.22
C ARG A 83 -9.97 -13.05 9.98
N ASP A 84 -8.74 -13.34 10.36
CA ASP A 84 -8.38 -14.61 10.99
C ASP A 84 -8.90 -14.67 12.44
N THR A 85 -8.88 -13.54 13.16
CA THR A 85 -9.49 -13.43 14.48
C THR A 85 -11.01 -13.61 14.40
N GLU A 86 -11.67 -12.96 13.44
CA GLU A 86 -13.11 -13.14 13.23
C GLU A 86 -13.47 -14.62 12.97
N ARG A 87 -12.70 -15.29 12.12
CA ARG A 87 -12.89 -16.73 11.87
C ARG A 87 -12.71 -17.55 13.15
N SER A 88 -11.77 -17.19 14.02
CA SER A 88 -11.51 -17.92 15.27
C SER A 88 -12.64 -17.80 16.30
N VAL A 89 -13.50 -16.80 16.20
CA VAL A 89 -14.67 -16.61 17.09
C VAL A 89 -15.87 -17.47 16.67
N HIS A 90 -15.96 -17.88 15.42
CA HIS A 90 -17.10 -18.67 14.90
C HIS A 90 -17.44 -19.91 15.75
N PRO A 91 -16.48 -20.79 16.11
CA PRO A 91 -16.80 -21.99 16.91
C PRO A 91 -17.40 -21.66 18.27
N SER A 92 -16.98 -20.54 18.88
CA SER A 92 -17.53 -20.07 20.16
C SER A 92 -18.98 -19.62 20.03
N ARG A 93 -19.31 -18.86 18.97
CA ARG A 93 -20.68 -18.43 18.65
C ARG A 93 -21.59 -19.62 18.39
N GLU A 94 -21.13 -20.55 17.55
CA GLU A 94 -21.90 -21.78 17.23
C GLU A 94 -22.09 -22.68 18.46
N GLY A 95 -21.08 -22.80 19.31
CA GLY A 95 -21.15 -23.54 20.57
C GLY A 95 -22.22 -22.97 21.51
N MET A 96 -22.19 -21.63 21.70
CA MET A 96 -23.18 -20.96 22.50
C MET A 96 -24.61 -21.11 21.93
N GLN A 97 -24.76 -20.97 20.61
CA GLN A 97 -26.07 -21.14 19.96
C GLN A 97 -26.63 -22.55 20.13
N ARG A 98 -25.80 -23.59 19.95
CA ARG A 98 -26.23 -24.98 20.14
C ARG A 98 -26.75 -25.25 21.56
N VAL A 99 -26.01 -24.79 22.57
CA VAL A 99 -26.44 -24.95 23.97
C VAL A 99 -27.71 -24.17 24.25
N THR A 100 -27.86 -22.97 23.70
CA THR A 100 -29.09 -22.17 23.81
C THR A 100 -30.29 -22.88 23.21
N ASP A 101 -30.14 -23.42 22.00
CA ASP A 101 -31.24 -24.13 21.30
C ASP A 101 -31.62 -25.39 22.04
N GLU A 102 -30.67 -26.16 22.60
CA GLU A 102 -30.92 -27.37 23.36
C GLU A 102 -31.63 -27.04 24.69
N LEU A 103 -31.15 -26.00 25.41
CA LEU A 103 -31.80 -25.56 26.64
C LEU A 103 -33.26 -25.17 26.40
N GLN A 104 -33.53 -24.36 25.36
CA GLN A 104 -34.87 -23.96 25.00
C GLN A 104 -35.80 -25.18 24.68
N LYS A 105 -35.27 -26.17 23.95
CA LYS A 105 -36.02 -27.39 23.62
C LYS A 105 -36.41 -28.22 24.86
N ILE A 106 -35.45 -28.35 25.81
CA ILE A 106 -35.71 -29.14 27.03
C ILE A 106 -36.66 -28.36 27.94
N MET A 107 -36.47 -27.05 28.13
CA MET A 107 -37.37 -26.22 28.93
C MET A 107 -38.82 -26.25 28.40
N ALA A 108 -39.01 -26.33 27.07
CA ALA A 108 -40.35 -26.41 26.48
C ALA A 108 -41.03 -27.78 26.69
N LYS A 109 -40.26 -28.88 26.87
CA LYS A 109 -40.78 -30.23 27.04
C LYS A 109 -40.97 -30.62 28.51
N ASP A 110 -39.93 -30.37 29.32
CA ASP A 110 -39.90 -30.76 30.73
C ASP A 110 -39.04 -29.71 31.50
N PRO A 111 -39.68 -28.65 31.99
CA PRO A 111 -38.98 -27.58 32.73
C PRO A 111 -38.37 -28.04 34.06
N GLN A 112 -38.81 -29.19 34.60
CA GLN A 112 -38.34 -29.73 35.87
C GLN A 112 -37.22 -30.79 35.69
N SER A 113 -36.77 -31.02 34.50
CA SER A 113 -35.75 -32.03 34.21
C SER A 113 -34.39 -31.58 34.83
N ASP A 114 -33.70 -32.52 35.48
CA ASP A 114 -32.30 -32.32 35.96
C ASP A 114 -31.35 -31.89 34.84
N ARG A 115 -31.69 -32.23 33.62
CA ARG A 115 -30.93 -31.82 32.43
C ARG A 115 -30.98 -30.29 32.18
N VAL A 116 -32.07 -29.61 32.61
CA VAL A 116 -32.15 -28.14 32.52
C VAL A 116 -31.04 -27.49 33.33
N VAL A 117 -30.83 -27.94 34.57
CA VAL A 117 -29.77 -27.38 35.45
C VAL A 117 -28.38 -27.59 34.87
N MET A 118 -28.12 -28.76 34.27
CA MET A 118 -26.84 -29.03 33.58
C MET A 118 -26.65 -28.14 32.37
N LEU A 119 -27.65 -27.96 31.52
CA LEU A 119 -27.60 -27.12 30.34
C LEU A 119 -27.49 -25.63 30.69
N GLU A 120 -28.10 -25.17 31.77
CA GLU A 120 -27.91 -23.79 32.28
C GLU A 120 -26.47 -23.53 32.68
N GLN A 121 -25.83 -24.47 33.38
CA GLN A 121 -24.41 -24.36 33.73
C GLN A 121 -23.51 -24.35 32.47
N GLU A 122 -23.82 -25.21 31.52
CA GLU A 122 -23.09 -25.27 30.24
C GLU A 122 -23.29 -23.97 29.43
N PHE A 123 -24.51 -23.43 29.42
CA PHE A 123 -24.82 -22.14 28.80
C PHE A 123 -24.00 -21.00 29.44
N GLN A 124 -23.93 -20.94 30.78
CA GLN A 124 -23.13 -19.89 31.43
C GLN A 124 -21.64 -19.99 31.07
N ARG A 125 -21.09 -21.21 30.98
CA ARG A 125 -19.70 -21.43 30.55
C ARG A 125 -19.50 -21.02 29.08
N ALA A 126 -20.40 -21.44 28.18
CA ALA A 126 -20.34 -21.10 26.77
C ALA A 126 -20.47 -19.58 26.56
N ARG A 127 -21.37 -18.94 27.29
CA ARG A 127 -21.57 -17.49 27.29
C ARG A 127 -20.30 -16.74 27.75
N ALA A 128 -19.71 -17.15 28.86
CA ALA A 128 -18.49 -16.55 29.37
C ALA A 128 -17.34 -16.67 28.35
N LYS A 129 -17.15 -17.85 27.76
CA LYS A 129 -16.17 -18.07 26.70
C LYS A 129 -16.41 -17.20 25.46
N ASN A 130 -17.68 -17.09 25.04
CA ASN A 130 -18.02 -16.25 23.87
C ASN A 130 -17.80 -14.78 24.16
N LEU A 131 -18.11 -14.26 25.36
CA LEU A 131 -17.86 -12.87 25.72
C LEU A 131 -16.37 -12.50 25.67
N VAL A 132 -15.48 -13.40 26.11
CA VAL A 132 -14.03 -13.20 26.01
C VAL A 132 -13.60 -13.17 24.54
N ALA A 133 -14.07 -14.10 23.72
CA ALA A 133 -13.75 -14.14 22.31
C ALA A 133 -14.23 -12.90 21.54
N GLU A 134 -15.44 -12.41 21.83
CA GLU A 134 -16.00 -11.18 21.23
C GLU A 134 -15.23 -9.93 21.66
N ALA A 135 -14.84 -9.83 22.93
CA ALA A 135 -14.01 -8.73 23.42
C ALA A 135 -12.64 -8.71 22.73
N GLN A 136 -12.02 -9.88 22.59
CA GLN A 136 -10.75 -10.02 21.86
C GLN A 136 -10.90 -9.61 20.40
N LEU A 137 -11.95 -10.07 19.71
CA LEU A 137 -12.22 -9.68 18.32
C LEU A 137 -12.37 -8.16 18.20
N THR A 138 -13.12 -7.53 19.09
CA THR A 138 -13.30 -6.08 19.09
C THR A 138 -11.98 -5.34 19.25
N ASN A 139 -11.13 -5.76 20.20
CA ASN A 139 -9.84 -5.14 20.44
C ASN A 139 -8.88 -5.31 19.26
N VAL A 140 -8.76 -6.53 18.74
CA VAL A 140 -7.91 -6.84 17.57
C VAL A 140 -8.39 -6.06 16.35
N THR A 141 -9.69 -5.99 16.12
CA THR A 141 -10.27 -5.27 14.97
C THR A 141 -9.93 -3.78 15.05
N ARG A 142 -10.18 -3.13 16.17
CA ARG A 142 -9.91 -1.69 16.33
C ARG A 142 -8.43 -1.36 16.18
N GLN A 143 -7.56 -2.14 16.83
CA GLN A 143 -6.12 -1.94 16.78
C GLN A 143 -5.59 -2.13 15.36
N ASN A 144 -5.93 -3.23 14.70
CA ASN A 144 -5.40 -3.54 13.39
C ASN A 144 -6.02 -2.69 12.28
N PHE A 145 -7.27 -2.26 12.42
CA PHE A 145 -7.86 -1.27 11.51
C PHE A 145 -7.07 0.05 11.55
N LYS A 146 -6.81 0.57 12.74
CA LYS A 146 -6.02 1.80 12.91
C LYS A 146 -4.62 1.65 12.32
N GLU A 147 -3.91 0.55 12.64
CA GLU A 147 -2.56 0.32 12.15
C GLU A 147 -2.49 0.09 10.63
N ALA A 148 -3.45 -0.64 10.05
CA ALA A 148 -3.50 -0.86 8.60
C ALA A 148 -3.58 0.46 7.84
N TYR A 149 -4.52 1.32 8.21
CA TYR A 149 -4.73 2.56 7.48
C TYR A 149 -3.73 3.66 7.83
N ARG A 150 -3.19 3.66 9.05
CA ARG A 150 -2.05 4.53 9.38
C ARG A 150 -0.87 4.22 8.46
N LYS A 151 -0.48 2.94 8.33
CA LYS A 151 0.61 2.53 7.45
C LYS A 151 0.32 2.81 5.98
N GLU A 152 -0.91 2.59 5.55
CA GLU A 152 -1.33 2.91 4.18
C GLU A 152 -1.17 4.40 3.88
N PHE A 153 -1.69 5.27 4.75
CA PHE A 153 -1.59 6.72 4.54
C PHE A 153 -0.15 7.22 4.64
N ASP A 154 0.67 6.67 5.55
CA ASP A 154 2.08 7.00 5.63
C ASP A 154 2.81 6.65 4.33
N ALA A 155 2.53 5.47 3.77
CA ALA A 155 3.11 5.02 2.51
C ALA A 155 2.68 5.89 1.31
N VAL A 156 1.41 6.30 1.27
CA VAL A 156 0.90 7.23 0.24
C VAL A 156 1.62 8.57 0.31
N ILE A 157 1.77 9.14 1.51
CA ILE A 157 2.44 10.43 1.72
C ILE A 157 3.91 10.33 1.30
N GLU A 158 4.64 9.33 1.79
CA GLU A 158 6.04 9.14 1.46
C GLU A 158 6.25 9.03 -0.06
N ARG A 159 5.47 8.20 -0.73
CA ARG A 159 5.54 8.07 -2.18
C ARG A 159 5.28 9.38 -2.89
N ALA A 160 4.19 10.06 -2.53
CA ALA A 160 3.76 11.30 -3.20
C ALA A 160 4.80 12.42 -3.03
N GLU A 161 5.31 12.65 -1.82
CA GLU A 161 6.28 13.69 -1.54
C GLU A 161 7.62 13.42 -2.23
N LYS A 162 8.11 12.19 -2.21
CA LYS A 162 9.34 11.80 -2.89
C LYS A 162 9.18 11.88 -4.42
N GLN A 163 8.04 11.52 -4.98
CA GLN A 163 7.77 11.68 -6.41
C GLN A 163 7.69 13.16 -6.82
N ILE A 164 7.15 14.03 -5.96
CA ILE A 164 7.18 15.48 -6.18
C ILE A 164 8.62 16.00 -6.23
N ILE A 165 9.50 15.57 -5.32
CA ILE A 165 10.92 15.92 -5.33
C ILE A 165 11.53 15.54 -6.68
N MET A 166 11.37 14.30 -7.10
CA MET A 166 11.94 13.82 -8.37
C MET A 166 11.37 14.58 -9.58
N ALA A 167 10.07 14.83 -9.64
CA ALA A 167 9.45 15.56 -10.72
C ALA A 167 9.95 17.01 -10.82
N ARG A 168 10.20 17.67 -9.69
CA ARG A 168 10.79 19.03 -9.67
C ARG A 168 12.20 19.05 -10.26
N HIS A 169 13.02 18.04 -9.94
CA HIS A 169 14.34 17.89 -10.56
C HIS A 169 14.25 17.54 -12.05
N GLY A 170 13.27 16.75 -12.44
CA GLY A 170 12.96 16.51 -13.86
C GLY A 170 12.68 17.82 -14.61
N HIS A 171 11.89 18.71 -14.05
CA HIS A 171 11.69 20.05 -14.63
C HIS A 171 12.97 20.89 -14.70
N ARG A 172 13.88 20.76 -13.72
CA ARG A 172 15.18 21.44 -13.78
C ARG A 172 16.03 20.94 -14.96
N LEU A 173 16.04 19.62 -15.22
CA LEU A 173 16.72 19.04 -16.38
C LEU A 173 16.17 19.60 -17.70
N LEU A 174 14.84 19.64 -17.84
CA LEU A 174 14.20 20.13 -19.07
C LEU A 174 14.52 21.60 -19.39
N ARG A 175 14.85 22.43 -18.39
CA ARG A 175 15.27 23.83 -18.60
C ARG A 175 16.66 23.97 -19.24
N LEU A 176 17.44 22.89 -19.29
CA LEU A 176 18.75 22.89 -19.94
C LEU A 176 18.65 22.68 -21.45
N LEU A 177 17.47 22.26 -21.96
CA LEU A 177 17.22 22.09 -23.38
C LEU A 177 16.84 23.43 -23.99
N ASP A 178 17.66 23.90 -24.92
CA ASP A 178 17.23 24.95 -25.84
C ASP A 178 16.28 24.35 -26.89
N TYR A 179 15.10 24.96 -27.05
CA TYR A 179 14.08 24.53 -27.99
C TYR A 179 13.75 25.60 -29.02
N GLU A 180 14.63 26.62 -29.20
CA GLU A 180 14.46 27.60 -30.26
C GLU A 180 14.50 26.92 -31.63
N ALA A 181 13.66 27.41 -32.53
CA ALA A 181 13.54 26.84 -33.86
C ALA A 181 14.84 27.02 -34.65
N VAL A 182 15.44 25.92 -35.10
CA VAL A 182 16.62 25.93 -35.93
C VAL A 182 16.23 26.20 -37.40
N PRO A 183 16.70 27.27 -38.01
CA PRO A 183 16.43 27.54 -39.43
C PRO A 183 17.00 26.45 -40.34
N PRO A 184 16.35 26.15 -41.49
CA PRO A 184 16.89 25.18 -42.45
C PRO A 184 18.32 25.50 -42.87
N GLY A 185 19.24 24.52 -42.73
CA GLY A 185 20.63 24.66 -43.05
C GLY A 185 21.52 25.21 -41.94
N SER A 186 20.92 25.57 -40.78
CA SER A 186 21.69 25.98 -39.58
C SER A 186 21.93 24.75 -38.67
N VAL A 187 22.89 24.88 -37.79
CA VAL A 187 23.22 23.87 -36.76
C VAL A 187 22.76 24.43 -35.41
N PRO A 188 22.14 23.63 -34.51
CA PRO A 188 21.83 24.05 -33.15
C PRO A 188 23.10 24.51 -32.41
N GLU A 189 22.93 25.42 -31.45
CA GLU A 189 24.02 25.78 -30.53
C GLU A 189 24.55 24.54 -29.78
N PRO A 190 25.87 24.44 -29.58
CA PRO A 190 26.46 23.31 -28.90
C PRO A 190 25.89 23.16 -27.48
N TYR A 191 25.48 21.94 -27.11
CA TYR A 191 25.02 21.62 -25.78
C TYR A 191 26.17 21.65 -24.78
N THR A 192 26.04 22.44 -23.72
CA THR A 192 27.02 22.58 -22.64
C THR A 192 26.48 22.25 -21.26
N GLY A 193 25.29 21.68 -21.20
CA GLY A 193 24.54 21.46 -19.95
C GLY A 193 24.89 20.19 -19.19
N ASP A 194 25.78 19.32 -19.67
CA ASP A 194 26.06 17.98 -19.13
C ASP A 194 26.52 18.01 -17.65
N THR A 195 27.39 18.94 -17.29
CA THR A 195 27.87 19.13 -15.91
C THR A 195 26.73 19.57 -14.99
N GLN A 196 25.91 20.51 -15.45
CA GLN A 196 24.76 21.00 -14.69
C GLN A 196 23.68 19.90 -14.56
N ALA A 197 23.45 19.12 -15.61
CA ALA A 197 22.52 17.98 -15.57
C ALA A 197 22.95 16.93 -14.54
N ARG A 198 24.23 16.59 -14.47
CA ARG A 198 24.79 15.70 -13.43
C ARG A 198 24.61 16.28 -12.03
N GLN A 199 24.83 17.57 -11.85
CA GLN A 199 24.59 18.20 -10.55
C GLN A 199 23.12 18.13 -10.13
N ILE A 200 22.18 18.34 -11.05
CA ILE A 200 20.75 18.21 -10.78
C ILE A 200 20.39 16.79 -10.30
N LEU A 201 20.98 15.75 -10.89
CA LEU A 201 20.77 14.38 -10.41
C LEU A 201 21.35 14.13 -9.01
N ASN A 202 22.50 14.72 -8.70
CA ASN A 202 23.09 14.64 -7.35
C ASN A 202 22.18 15.34 -6.34
N ASP A 203 21.74 16.56 -6.65
CA ASP A 203 20.77 17.29 -5.82
C ASP A 203 19.50 16.46 -5.58
N ALA A 204 18.97 15.80 -6.61
CA ALA A 204 17.78 14.95 -6.49
C ALA A 204 18.01 13.78 -5.53
N LYS A 205 19.18 13.13 -5.58
CA LYS A 205 19.53 12.03 -4.67
C LYS A 205 19.67 12.53 -3.23
N ASP A 206 20.29 13.68 -3.04
CA ASP A 206 20.48 14.29 -1.73
C ASP A 206 19.13 14.69 -1.12
N ASP A 207 18.24 15.34 -1.89
CA ASP A 207 16.90 15.71 -1.46
C ASP A 207 16.05 14.49 -1.09
N LEU A 208 16.17 13.37 -1.83
CA LEU A 208 15.49 12.11 -1.46
C LEU A 208 16.05 11.52 -0.17
N LYS A 209 17.37 11.59 0.04
CA LYS A 209 18.03 11.07 1.24
C LYS A 209 17.67 11.88 2.46
N ASP A 210 17.56 13.20 2.31
CA ASP A 210 17.25 14.13 3.39
C ASP A 210 15.75 14.21 3.69
N TRP A 211 14.91 13.57 2.87
CA TRP A 211 13.48 13.53 3.11
C TRP A 211 13.16 12.83 4.44
N THR A 212 12.39 13.50 5.26
CA THR A 212 11.84 12.96 6.51
C THR A 212 10.34 13.20 6.53
N PRO A 213 9.54 12.25 7.07
CA PRO A 213 8.12 12.50 7.24
C PRO A 213 7.91 13.70 8.15
N GLU A 214 6.97 14.59 7.78
CA GLU A 214 6.57 15.67 8.67
C GLU A 214 6.16 15.09 10.03
N SER A 215 6.74 15.62 11.11
CA SER A 215 6.37 15.22 12.48
C SER A 215 4.90 15.58 12.70
N ARG A 216 4.03 14.57 12.73
CA ARG A 216 2.62 14.74 13.01
C ARG A 216 2.46 15.20 14.46
N SER A 217 2.08 16.46 14.62
CA SER A 217 1.41 16.91 15.85
C SER A 217 0.08 16.17 15.91
N VAL A 218 0.00 15.13 16.74
CA VAL A 218 -1.23 14.40 17.05
C VAL A 218 -2.05 15.20 18.04
#